data_19ea17bbf0ae2a65974b7443578643f2
#
_entry.id   19ea17bbf0ae2a65974b7443578643f2
#
_cell.length_a   1.000
_cell.length_b   1.000
_cell.length_c   1.000
_cell.angle_alpha   90.00
_cell.angle_beta   90.00
_cell.angle_gamma   90.00
#
_symmetry.space_group_name_H-M   'P 1'
#
loop_
_entity.id
_entity.type
_entity.pdbx_description
1 polymer ?
#
loop_
_entity_poly.entity_id
_entity_poly.type
_entity_poly.pdbx_seq_one_letter_code
_entity_poly.pdbx_strand_id
1 'polypeptide(L)'
;MPDKASEVIGIIGSGPIGQGLATLWAQAGYTVQLGARSPESARRVSVPPSVRVVSFEEAARHKVVVLAVKHSAAQDVVDRLAPLLKGAMVFDVMNAAGMQEGQIVSTLPDRSTEGQWIAEMLPDSVVVRAFSHIQEELLVSRAGKNPGVWAVGYATDALEERPRIESLLEATGYVPVFVGTLAESSLLDPGGSVFPHLFTAGDLQHLAAVHRLPRMLERFNAGDMSEVLHDKVQWSFPYGPTLGVQETFIGKEAVAGHLR
;
A
#
# COMPACT_ATOMS: atom_id res chain seq x y z
N MET A 1 -7.39 -6.30 -19.96
CA MET A 1 -7.73 -5.54 -18.75
C MET A 1 -9.25 -5.43 -18.68
N PRO A 2 -9.90 -5.55 -17.52
CA PRO A 2 -11.34 -5.29 -17.43
C PRO A 2 -11.61 -3.86 -17.89
N ASP A 3 -12.79 -3.65 -18.46
CA ASP A 3 -13.25 -2.32 -18.86
C ASP A 3 -13.40 -1.47 -17.59
N LYS A 4 -12.64 -0.38 -17.49
CA LYS A 4 -12.62 0.52 -16.33
C LYS A 4 -14.02 1.03 -15.96
N ALA A 5 -14.88 1.25 -16.94
CA ALA A 5 -16.25 1.71 -16.73
C ALA A 5 -17.15 0.64 -16.09
N SER A 6 -16.83 -0.63 -16.25
CA SER A 6 -17.56 -1.75 -15.64
C SER A 6 -17.08 -2.09 -14.23
N GLU A 7 -15.90 -1.63 -13.83
CA GLU A 7 -15.35 -1.83 -12.49
C GLU A 7 -15.79 -0.72 -11.54
N VAL A 8 -16.43 -1.09 -10.45
CA VAL A 8 -16.90 -0.14 -9.43
C VAL A 8 -15.94 -0.14 -8.26
N ILE A 9 -15.46 1.04 -7.88
CA ILE A 9 -14.63 1.25 -6.69
C ILE A 9 -15.52 1.85 -5.59
N GLY A 10 -15.63 1.13 -4.48
CA GLY A 10 -16.31 1.60 -3.28
C GLY A 10 -15.32 2.30 -2.36
N ILE A 11 -15.66 3.47 -1.85
CA ILE A 11 -14.82 4.19 -0.88
C ILE A 11 -15.61 4.39 0.40
N ILE A 12 -15.13 3.89 1.51
CA ILE A 12 -15.75 4.00 2.83
C ILE A 12 -15.10 5.16 3.57
N GLY A 13 -15.80 6.28 3.61
CA GLY A 13 -15.33 7.52 4.23
C GLY A 13 -15.30 8.71 3.26
N SER A 14 -16.10 9.71 3.58
CA SER A 14 -16.28 10.93 2.77
C SER A 14 -15.46 12.13 3.29
N GLY A 15 -14.33 11.85 3.95
CA GLY A 15 -13.34 12.85 4.33
C GLY A 15 -12.49 13.31 3.12
N PRO A 16 -11.54 14.25 3.32
CA PRO A 16 -10.74 14.81 2.23
C PRO A 16 -10.00 13.74 1.40
N ILE A 17 -9.37 12.75 2.04
CA ILE A 17 -8.70 11.65 1.34
C ILE A 17 -9.68 10.83 0.51
N GLY A 18 -10.84 10.43 1.07
CA GLY A 18 -11.86 9.67 0.35
C GLY A 18 -12.42 10.44 -0.85
N GLN A 19 -12.69 11.75 -0.71
CA GLN A 19 -13.14 12.61 -1.80
C GLN A 19 -12.05 12.79 -2.86
N GLY A 20 -10.79 12.95 -2.45
CA GLY A 20 -9.65 13.06 -3.35
C GLY A 20 -9.48 11.81 -4.21
N LEU A 21 -9.46 10.63 -3.59
CA LEU A 21 -9.35 9.34 -4.31
C LEU A 21 -10.56 9.09 -5.21
N ALA A 22 -11.79 9.41 -4.74
CA ALA A 22 -13.00 9.33 -5.56
C ALA A 22 -12.88 10.18 -6.83
N THR A 23 -12.34 11.39 -6.71
CA THR A 23 -12.12 12.31 -7.83
C THR A 23 -11.10 11.73 -8.81
N LEU A 24 -9.96 11.21 -8.33
CA LEU A 24 -8.90 10.69 -9.19
C LEU A 24 -9.36 9.46 -9.99
N TRP A 25 -9.99 8.48 -9.35
CA TRP A 25 -10.49 7.30 -10.07
C TRP A 25 -11.65 7.63 -11.01
N ALA A 26 -12.55 8.54 -10.64
CA ALA A 26 -13.62 8.99 -11.54
C ALA A 26 -13.04 9.70 -12.79
N GLN A 27 -12.01 10.52 -12.64
CA GLN A 27 -11.29 11.15 -13.76
C GLN A 27 -10.56 10.12 -14.64
N ALA A 28 -10.12 8.99 -14.07
CA ALA A 28 -9.51 7.87 -14.80
C ALA A 28 -10.55 6.98 -15.52
N GLY A 29 -11.85 7.26 -15.36
CA GLY A 29 -12.95 6.53 -16.03
C GLY A 29 -13.55 5.38 -15.24
N TYR A 30 -13.21 5.21 -13.96
CA TYR A 30 -13.86 4.22 -13.08
C TYR A 30 -15.22 4.71 -12.60
N THR A 31 -16.14 3.76 -12.39
CA THR A 31 -17.36 4.03 -11.62
C THR A 31 -17.02 4.07 -10.14
N VAL A 32 -17.38 5.16 -9.45
CA VAL A 32 -17.03 5.34 -8.04
C VAL A 32 -18.26 5.54 -7.17
N GLN A 33 -18.32 4.81 -6.07
CA GLN A 33 -19.32 4.98 -5.01
C GLN A 33 -18.62 5.42 -3.72
N LEU A 34 -18.92 6.65 -3.27
CA LEU A 34 -18.34 7.25 -2.08
C LEU A 34 -19.30 7.10 -0.90
N GLY A 35 -18.93 6.27 0.05
CA GLY A 35 -19.70 6.02 1.26
C GLY A 35 -19.64 7.20 2.23
N ALA A 36 -20.79 7.70 2.63
CA ALA A 36 -20.96 8.70 3.69
C ALA A 36 -21.65 8.09 4.91
N ARG A 37 -21.17 8.45 6.11
CA ARG A 37 -21.67 7.91 7.38
C ARG A 37 -23.13 8.30 7.67
N SER A 38 -23.55 9.48 7.20
CA SER A 38 -24.89 10.02 7.45
C SER A 38 -25.33 10.93 6.31
N PRO A 39 -26.63 11.22 6.18
CA PRO A 39 -27.13 12.21 5.21
C PRO A 39 -26.50 13.60 5.37
N GLU A 40 -26.14 13.97 6.61
CA GLU A 40 -25.47 15.24 6.88
C GLU A 40 -24.03 15.23 6.31
N SER A 41 -23.27 14.15 6.53
CA SER A 41 -21.94 14.02 5.91
C SER A 41 -22.02 13.98 4.39
N ALA A 42 -23.04 13.33 3.82
CA ALA A 42 -23.26 13.29 2.38
C ALA A 42 -23.47 14.69 1.76
N ARG A 43 -24.15 15.59 2.47
CA ARG A 43 -24.38 16.99 1.99
C ARG A 43 -23.10 17.83 1.94
N ARG A 44 -22.04 17.43 2.65
CA ARG A 44 -20.76 18.14 2.71
C ARG A 44 -19.75 17.63 1.67
N VAL A 45 -20.13 16.62 0.89
CA VAL A 45 -19.26 16.03 -0.13
C VAL A 45 -19.15 16.94 -1.34
N SER A 46 -17.91 17.16 -1.79
CA SER A 46 -17.59 17.94 -3.00
C SER A 46 -16.76 17.06 -3.93
N VAL A 47 -17.43 16.37 -4.85
CA VAL A 47 -16.83 15.43 -5.81
C VAL A 47 -17.45 15.62 -7.20
N PRO A 48 -16.83 15.12 -8.28
CA PRO A 48 -17.42 15.14 -9.61
C PRO A 48 -18.83 14.53 -9.64
N PRO A 49 -19.74 15.02 -10.50
CA PRO A 49 -21.12 14.50 -10.61
C PRO A 49 -21.19 13.01 -10.99
N SER A 50 -20.12 12.43 -11.56
CA SER A 50 -19.99 11.01 -11.87
C SER A 50 -19.81 10.12 -10.64
N VAL A 51 -19.45 10.69 -9.49
CA VAL A 51 -19.30 9.95 -8.23
C VAL A 51 -20.66 9.88 -7.52
N ARG A 52 -21.13 8.66 -7.22
CA ARG A 52 -22.35 8.46 -6.44
C ARG A 52 -22.04 8.47 -4.95
N VAL A 53 -22.72 9.30 -4.19
CA VAL A 53 -22.65 9.26 -2.72
C VAL A 53 -23.70 8.27 -2.20
N VAL A 54 -23.25 7.31 -1.41
CA VAL A 54 -24.04 6.15 -0.94
C VAL A 54 -23.81 5.88 0.55
N SER A 55 -24.42 4.84 1.10
CA SER A 55 -24.10 4.35 2.46
C SER A 55 -22.75 3.62 2.49
N PHE A 56 -22.20 3.38 3.68
CA PHE A 56 -20.99 2.56 3.84
C PHE A 56 -21.22 1.13 3.36
N GLU A 57 -22.40 0.56 3.68
CA GLU A 57 -22.79 -0.79 3.31
C GLU A 57 -22.92 -0.95 1.78
N GLU A 58 -23.42 0.07 1.08
CA GLU A 58 -23.51 0.03 -0.38
C GLU A 58 -22.11 0.12 -0.99
N ALA A 59 -21.24 1.01 -0.50
CA ALA A 59 -19.86 1.13 -0.96
C ALA A 59 -19.04 -0.14 -0.68
N ALA A 60 -19.30 -0.86 0.42
CA ALA A 60 -18.58 -2.07 0.80
C ALA A 60 -18.87 -3.31 -0.07
N ARG A 61 -19.89 -3.29 -0.94
CA ARG A 61 -20.30 -4.47 -1.73
C ARG A 61 -19.47 -4.71 -2.99
N HIS A 62 -18.45 -3.89 -3.25
CA HIS A 62 -17.66 -3.96 -4.46
C HIS A 62 -16.40 -4.81 -4.30
N LYS A 63 -15.80 -5.22 -5.43
CA LYS A 63 -14.57 -6.03 -5.44
C LYS A 63 -13.32 -5.22 -5.12
N VAL A 64 -13.38 -3.91 -5.29
CA VAL A 64 -12.33 -2.96 -4.90
C VAL A 64 -12.95 -1.96 -3.93
N VAL A 65 -12.40 -1.93 -2.72
CA VAL A 65 -12.91 -1.06 -1.65
C VAL A 65 -11.74 -0.30 -1.01
N VAL A 66 -11.99 0.94 -0.63
CA VAL A 66 -11.03 1.80 0.06
C VAL A 66 -11.55 2.13 1.46
N LEU A 67 -10.75 1.91 2.48
CA LEU A 67 -11.00 2.34 3.86
C LEU A 67 -10.34 3.70 4.10
N ALA A 68 -11.15 4.77 4.13
CA ALA A 68 -10.72 6.16 4.29
C ALA A 68 -11.43 6.85 5.46
N VAL A 69 -11.66 6.12 6.55
CA VAL A 69 -12.22 6.64 7.79
C VAL A 69 -11.12 7.07 8.76
N LYS A 70 -11.47 7.75 9.84
CA LYS A 70 -10.51 7.99 10.93
C LYS A 70 -10.15 6.66 11.58
N HIS A 71 -8.87 6.46 11.90
CA HIS A 71 -8.39 5.24 12.58
C HIS A 71 -9.19 4.92 13.84
N SER A 72 -9.55 5.94 14.65
CA SER A 72 -10.35 5.77 15.86
C SER A 72 -11.75 5.18 15.64
N ALA A 73 -12.25 5.16 14.40
CA ALA A 73 -13.53 4.56 14.04
C ALA A 73 -13.33 3.25 13.20
N ALA A 74 -12.10 2.87 12.91
CA ALA A 74 -11.81 1.78 11.98
C ALA A 74 -12.30 0.44 12.49
N GLN A 75 -12.07 0.12 13.78
CA GLN A 75 -12.52 -1.13 14.39
C GLN A 75 -14.03 -1.33 14.21
N ASP A 76 -14.85 -0.36 14.65
CA ASP A 76 -16.31 -0.45 14.57
C ASP A 76 -16.81 -0.55 13.11
N VAL A 77 -16.17 0.19 12.21
CA VAL A 77 -16.54 0.19 10.79
C VAL A 77 -16.18 -1.14 10.13
N VAL A 78 -14.98 -1.65 10.38
CA VAL A 78 -14.52 -2.92 9.80
C VAL A 78 -15.33 -4.09 10.35
N ASP A 79 -15.55 -4.19 11.66
CA ASP A 79 -16.36 -5.26 12.28
C ASP A 79 -17.76 -5.34 11.66
N ARG A 80 -18.37 -4.18 11.41
CA ARG A 80 -19.70 -4.10 10.79
C ARG A 80 -19.68 -4.52 9.31
N LEU A 81 -18.62 -4.17 8.58
CA LEU A 81 -18.55 -4.33 7.12
C LEU A 81 -17.80 -5.59 6.68
N ALA A 82 -17.05 -6.25 7.55
CA ALA A 82 -16.24 -7.44 7.21
C ALA A 82 -17.00 -8.51 6.40
N PRO A 83 -18.26 -8.83 6.70
CA PRO A 83 -19.02 -9.79 5.88
C PRO A 83 -19.23 -9.36 4.43
N LEU A 84 -19.27 -8.04 4.17
CA LEU A 84 -19.43 -7.48 2.82
C LEU A 84 -18.09 -7.36 2.08
N LEU A 85 -16.99 -7.29 2.83
CA LEU A 85 -15.62 -7.13 2.30
C LEU A 85 -14.97 -8.47 1.94
N LYS A 86 -15.58 -9.59 2.26
CA LYS A 86 -15.05 -10.92 1.97
C LYS A 86 -14.74 -11.09 0.48
N GLY A 87 -13.49 -11.46 0.16
CA GLY A 87 -12.99 -11.63 -1.20
C GLY A 87 -12.85 -10.32 -1.99
N ALA A 88 -12.87 -9.17 -1.30
CA ALA A 88 -12.57 -7.88 -1.90
C ALA A 88 -11.07 -7.57 -1.78
N MET A 89 -10.58 -6.72 -2.69
CA MET A 89 -9.32 -6.02 -2.54
C MET A 89 -9.60 -4.73 -1.76
N VAL A 90 -8.98 -4.61 -0.59
CA VAL A 90 -9.22 -3.52 0.35
C VAL A 90 -7.99 -2.64 0.47
N PHE A 91 -8.07 -1.42 -0.04
CA PHE A 91 -7.04 -0.40 0.14
C PHE A 91 -7.22 0.26 1.51
N ASP A 92 -6.25 0.07 2.38
CA ASP A 92 -6.13 0.80 3.63
C ASP A 92 -5.31 2.08 3.41
N VAL A 93 -5.98 3.23 3.58
CA VAL A 93 -5.38 4.56 3.44
C VAL A 93 -5.44 5.35 4.76
N MET A 94 -5.80 4.67 5.85
CA MET A 94 -5.97 5.28 7.18
C MET A 94 -4.62 5.51 7.86
N ASN A 95 -4.62 6.22 8.98
CA ASN A 95 -3.43 6.47 9.77
C ASN A 95 -3.74 6.46 11.27
N ALA A 96 -3.12 5.53 11.99
CA ALA A 96 -3.07 5.49 13.45
C ALA A 96 -2.07 6.57 13.96
N ALA A 97 -2.39 7.84 13.75
CA ALA A 97 -1.48 8.94 14.05
C ALA A 97 -1.77 9.55 15.42
N GLY A 98 -0.72 9.81 16.20
CA GLY A 98 -0.72 10.58 17.43
C GLY A 98 0.42 11.60 17.44
N MET A 99 0.45 12.43 18.49
CA MET A 99 1.52 13.39 18.72
C MET A 99 2.26 13.03 20.01
N GLN A 100 3.57 12.89 19.94
CA GLN A 100 4.44 12.69 21.10
C GLN A 100 5.64 13.62 20.98
N GLU A 101 5.86 14.46 21.98
CA GLU A 101 6.98 15.43 22.02
C GLU A 101 7.12 16.30 20.75
N GLY A 102 5.98 16.65 20.13
CA GLY A 102 5.95 17.48 18.91
C GLY A 102 6.19 16.70 17.61
N GLN A 103 6.36 15.38 17.68
CA GLN A 103 6.51 14.51 16.52
C GLN A 103 5.25 13.69 16.26
N ILE A 104 4.97 13.41 14.98
CA ILE A 104 3.90 12.48 14.59
C ILE A 104 4.44 11.05 14.76
N VAL A 105 3.70 10.25 15.54
CA VAL A 105 4.03 8.84 15.81
C VAL A 105 2.86 7.93 15.54
N SER A 106 3.12 6.65 15.30
CA SER A 106 2.07 5.64 15.28
C SER A 106 1.52 5.43 16.69
N THR A 107 0.19 5.27 16.79
CA THR A 107 -0.51 4.90 18.04
C THR A 107 -0.81 3.41 18.12
N LEU A 108 -0.37 2.63 17.15
CA LEU A 108 -0.47 1.16 17.17
C LEU A 108 0.47 0.57 18.24
N PRO A 109 0.15 -0.63 18.76
CA PRO A 109 1.07 -1.38 19.62
C PRO A 109 2.43 -1.58 18.94
N ASP A 110 3.49 -1.65 19.76
CA ASP A 110 4.84 -1.90 19.28
C ASP A 110 4.92 -3.09 18.31
N ARG A 111 5.61 -2.88 17.18
CA ARG A 111 5.84 -3.84 16.08
C ARG A 111 4.66 -4.17 15.19
N SER A 112 3.49 -3.58 15.39
CA SER A 112 2.37 -3.68 14.43
C SER A 112 2.44 -2.60 13.38
N THR A 113 2.06 -2.94 12.15
CA THR A 113 1.81 -1.95 11.09
C THR A 113 0.31 -1.79 10.90
N GLU A 114 -0.13 -0.64 10.38
CA GLU A 114 -1.56 -0.42 10.07
C GLU A 114 -2.07 -1.51 9.11
N GLY A 115 -1.27 -1.84 8.08
CA GLY A 115 -1.64 -2.87 7.10
C GLY A 115 -1.84 -4.26 7.72
N GLN A 116 -0.97 -4.68 8.67
CA GLN A 116 -1.15 -5.95 9.38
C GLN A 116 -2.39 -5.92 10.27
N TRP A 117 -2.61 -4.84 11.00
CA TRP A 117 -3.77 -4.69 11.86
C TRP A 117 -5.09 -4.80 11.08
N ILE A 118 -5.19 -4.18 9.90
CA ILE A 118 -6.36 -4.33 9.01
C ILE A 118 -6.47 -5.76 8.46
N ALA A 119 -5.36 -6.39 8.08
CA ALA A 119 -5.38 -7.75 7.54
C ALA A 119 -5.86 -8.78 8.60
N GLU A 120 -5.50 -8.60 9.86
CA GLU A 120 -6.01 -9.42 10.97
C GLU A 120 -7.53 -9.33 11.11
N MET A 121 -8.12 -8.15 10.90
CA MET A 121 -9.57 -7.95 10.93
C MET A 121 -10.28 -8.43 9.66
N LEU A 122 -9.58 -8.55 8.54
CA LEU A 122 -10.11 -8.90 7.22
C LEU A 122 -9.38 -10.10 6.60
N PRO A 123 -9.36 -11.28 7.27
CA PRO A 123 -8.57 -12.44 6.84
C PRO A 123 -9.02 -13.03 5.50
N ASP A 124 -10.24 -12.75 5.06
CA ASP A 124 -10.80 -13.21 3.80
C ASP A 124 -10.68 -12.17 2.67
N SER A 125 -9.90 -11.11 2.85
CA SER A 125 -9.73 -10.02 1.89
C SER A 125 -8.27 -9.85 1.48
N VAL A 126 -8.03 -9.30 0.29
CA VAL A 126 -6.70 -8.85 -0.12
C VAL A 126 -6.47 -7.46 0.41
N VAL A 127 -5.63 -7.29 1.41
CA VAL A 127 -5.31 -5.97 1.97
C VAL A 127 -4.13 -5.34 1.27
N VAL A 128 -4.29 -4.05 0.93
CA VAL A 128 -3.26 -3.22 0.30
C VAL A 128 -3.10 -1.95 1.13
N ARG A 129 -1.95 -1.76 1.75
CA ARG A 129 -1.58 -0.50 2.41
C ARG A 129 -1.09 0.49 1.36
N ALA A 130 -1.76 1.64 1.15
CA ALA A 130 -1.35 2.63 0.15
C ALA A 130 -1.87 4.04 0.47
N PHE A 131 -1.33 5.08 -0.17
CA PHE A 131 -1.70 6.50 -0.04
C PHE A 131 -1.55 7.10 1.37
N SER A 132 -1.30 6.33 2.39
CA SER A 132 -1.23 6.77 3.80
C SER A 132 -0.21 7.87 4.05
N HIS A 133 0.89 7.87 3.29
CA HIS A 133 1.96 8.85 3.40
C HIS A 133 1.73 10.16 2.61
N ILE A 134 0.63 10.24 1.85
CA ILE A 134 0.35 11.43 1.03
C ILE A 134 -0.60 12.36 1.77
N GLN A 135 -0.18 13.59 1.99
CA GLN A 135 -1.01 14.62 2.62
C GLN A 135 -2.23 14.96 1.75
N GLU A 136 -3.37 15.22 2.40
CA GLU A 136 -4.64 15.45 1.71
C GLU A 136 -4.60 16.61 0.72
N GLU A 137 -3.88 17.69 1.04
CA GLU A 137 -3.73 18.86 0.19
C GLU A 137 -2.92 18.56 -1.08
N LEU A 138 -2.07 17.54 -1.03
CA LEU A 138 -1.21 17.15 -2.14
C LEU A 138 -1.82 16.05 -3.01
N LEU A 139 -2.73 15.25 -2.45
CA LEU A 139 -3.26 14.05 -3.11
C LEU A 139 -3.82 14.33 -4.52
N VAL A 140 -4.66 15.33 -4.68
CA VAL A 140 -5.24 15.68 -6.00
C VAL A 140 -4.33 16.63 -6.77
N SER A 141 -3.71 17.59 -6.08
CA SER A 141 -2.91 18.64 -6.74
C SER A 141 -1.60 18.11 -7.35
N ARG A 142 -1.08 17.00 -6.85
CA ARG A 142 0.17 16.36 -7.30
C ARG A 142 -0.03 15.13 -8.17
N ALA A 143 -1.25 14.65 -8.30
CA ALA A 143 -1.59 13.60 -9.24
C ALA A 143 -1.24 14.02 -10.68
N GLY A 144 -0.47 13.20 -11.38
CA GLY A 144 0.00 13.52 -12.73
C GLY A 144 -1.03 13.20 -13.79
N LYS A 145 -0.95 13.89 -14.93
CA LYS A 145 -1.78 13.58 -16.13
C LYS A 145 -1.08 12.62 -17.10
N ASN A 146 0.23 12.45 -16.97
CA ASN A 146 1.10 11.50 -17.70
C ASN A 146 2.19 11.07 -16.77
N PRO A 147 2.70 9.80 -16.87
CA PRO A 147 3.17 9.12 -15.67
C PRO A 147 3.77 10.12 -14.70
N GLY A 148 3.11 10.22 -13.55
CA GLY A 148 3.36 11.29 -12.61
C GLY A 148 4.82 11.26 -12.18
N VAL A 149 5.36 12.39 -11.79
CA VAL A 149 6.68 12.47 -11.16
C VAL A 149 6.65 11.80 -9.77
N TRP A 150 5.48 11.84 -9.13
CA TRP A 150 5.32 11.46 -7.74
C TRP A 150 4.88 10.00 -7.60
N ALA A 151 5.48 9.33 -6.64
CA ALA A 151 5.19 7.93 -6.34
C ALA A 151 4.15 7.79 -5.23
N VAL A 152 3.43 6.67 -5.28
CA VAL A 152 2.67 6.12 -4.16
C VAL A 152 3.31 4.82 -3.71
N GLY A 153 3.76 4.78 -2.45
CA GLY A 153 4.21 3.55 -1.81
C GLY A 153 3.03 2.64 -1.50
N TYR A 154 3.20 1.34 -1.77
CA TYR A 154 2.20 0.36 -1.38
C TYR A 154 2.84 -0.93 -0.86
N ALA A 155 2.13 -1.61 0.05
CA ALA A 155 2.50 -2.90 0.60
C ALA A 155 1.32 -3.86 0.53
N THR A 156 1.59 -5.14 0.31
CA THR A 156 0.60 -6.23 0.33
C THR A 156 1.29 -7.57 0.49
N ASP A 157 0.58 -8.54 1.06
CA ASP A 157 1.02 -9.95 1.12
C ASP A 157 0.58 -10.76 -0.11
N ALA A 158 -0.41 -10.24 -0.89
CA ALA A 158 -0.93 -10.87 -2.12
C ALA A 158 -0.08 -10.47 -3.33
N LEU A 159 1.10 -11.09 -3.48
CA LEU A 159 2.07 -10.74 -4.51
C LEU A 159 1.56 -10.98 -5.94
N GLU A 160 0.67 -11.96 -6.13
CA GLU A 160 0.02 -12.28 -7.40
C GLU A 160 -0.95 -11.19 -7.88
N GLU A 161 -1.51 -10.40 -6.94
CA GLU A 161 -2.42 -9.29 -7.25
C GLU A 161 -1.70 -7.99 -7.59
N ARG A 162 -0.37 -7.93 -7.46
CA ARG A 162 0.41 -6.71 -7.72
C ARG A 162 0.13 -6.06 -9.07
N PRO A 163 0.04 -6.79 -10.20
CA PRO A 163 -0.23 -6.13 -11.48
C PRO A 163 -1.57 -5.38 -11.50
N ARG A 164 -2.58 -5.92 -10.81
CA ARG A 164 -3.89 -5.28 -10.67
C ARG A 164 -3.85 -4.09 -9.72
N ILE A 165 -3.18 -4.24 -8.59
CA ILE A 165 -2.96 -3.17 -7.62
C ILE A 165 -2.25 -1.99 -8.29
N GLU A 166 -1.14 -2.26 -8.98
CA GLU A 166 -0.35 -1.25 -9.68
C GLU A 166 -1.18 -0.50 -10.74
N SER A 167 -2.00 -1.23 -11.52
CA SER A 167 -2.91 -0.61 -12.50
C SER A 167 -3.94 0.34 -11.86
N LEU A 168 -4.48 -0.02 -10.69
CA LEU A 168 -5.40 0.83 -9.94
C LEU A 168 -4.71 2.07 -9.36
N LEU A 169 -3.49 1.93 -8.88
CA LEU A 169 -2.69 3.04 -8.36
C LEU A 169 -2.25 3.99 -9.48
N GLU A 170 -1.74 3.46 -10.60
CA GLU A 170 -1.36 4.26 -11.79
C GLU A 170 -2.53 5.10 -12.33
N ALA A 171 -3.74 4.55 -12.29
CA ALA A 171 -4.94 5.25 -12.71
C ALA A 171 -5.19 6.55 -11.93
N THR A 172 -4.65 6.67 -10.71
CA THR A 172 -4.73 7.91 -9.92
C THR A 172 -3.70 8.96 -10.34
N GLY A 173 -2.80 8.66 -11.27
CA GLY A 173 -1.75 9.55 -11.75
C GLY A 173 -0.45 9.51 -10.93
N TYR A 174 -0.31 8.57 -10.02
CA TYR A 174 0.90 8.30 -9.25
C TYR A 174 1.66 7.09 -9.82
N VAL A 175 2.99 7.07 -9.60
CA VAL A 175 3.82 5.90 -9.93
C VAL A 175 3.80 4.93 -8.75
N PRO A 176 3.28 3.70 -8.89
CA PRO A 176 3.25 2.74 -7.79
C PRO A 176 4.67 2.24 -7.48
N VAL A 177 5.00 2.18 -6.20
CA VAL A 177 6.26 1.60 -5.70
C VAL A 177 5.94 0.56 -4.64
N PHE A 178 6.23 -0.70 -4.96
CA PHE A 178 6.11 -1.77 -3.99
C PHE A 178 7.19 -1.64 -2.92
N VAL A 179 6.77 -1.49 -1.67
CA VAL A 179 7.70 -1.30 -0.55
C VAL A 179 7.92 -2.58 0.27
N GLY A 180 7.11 -3.61 0.06
CA GLY A 180 7.23 -4.90 0.73
C GLY A 180 5.89 -5.49 1.16
N THR A 181 5.94 -6.48 2.04
CA THR A 181 4.78 -7.11 2.68
C THR A 181 4.09 -6.13 3.64
N LEU A 182 2.90 -6.48 4.14
CA LEU A 182 2.21 -5.67 5.15
C LEU A 182 3.06 -5.51 6.41
N ALA A 183 3.83 -6.53 6.79
CA ALA A 183 4.78 -6.46 7.93
C ALA A 183 5.95 -5.48 7.70
N GLU A 184 6.23 -5.11 6.45
CA GLU A 184 7.29 -4.17 6.07
C GLU A 184 6.75 -2.77 5.79
N SER A 185 5.44 -2.53 5.97
CA SER A 185 4.80 -1.28 5.61
C SER A 185 5.00 -0.13 6.60
N SER A 186 5.68 -0.35 7.72
CA SER A 186 5.87 0.68 8.77
C SER A 186 6.55 1.97 8.30
N LEU A 187 7.33 1.92 7.19
CA LEU A 187 7.87 3.14 6.60
C LEU A 187 6.79 4.08 6.04
N LEU A 188 5.60 3.54 5.70
CA LEU A 188 4.44 4.30 5.22
C LEU A 188 3.55 4.81 6.35
N ASP A 189 3.74 4.31 7.57
CA ASP A 189 2.93 4.64 8.74
C ASP A 189 3.42 5.92 9.44
N PRO A 190 2.61 6.56 10.28
CA PRO A 190 3.01 7.71 11.07
C PRO A 190 4.30 7.45 11.86
N GLY A 191 5.28 8.33 11.71
CA GLY A 191 6.63 8.18 12.27
C GLY A 191 7.61 7.40 11.39
N GLY A 192 7.14 6.77 10.30
CA GLY A 192 7.99 6.12 9.30
C GLY A 192 8.74 7.13 8.42
N SER A 193 9.81 6.66 7.76
CA SER A 193 10.72 7.51 6.99
C SER A 193 10.08 8.15 5.74
N VAL A 194 8.95 7.63 5.27
CA VAL A 194 8.22 8.14 4.11
C VAL A 194 7.06 9.05 4.50
N PHE A 195 6.49 8.84 5.69
CA PHE A 195 5.36 9.64 6.17
C PHE A 195 5.81 11.00 6.74
N PRO A 196 5.12 12.10 6.48
CA PRO A 196 4.03 12.33 5.52
C PRO A 196 4.52 13.10 4.26
N HIS A 197 5.37 12.49 3.46
CA HIS A 197 6.04 13.18 2.34
C HIS A 197 5.79 12.51 0.99
N LEU A 198 5.99 13.31 -0.09
CA LEU A 198 6.01 12.82 -1.46
C LEU A 198 7.45 12.59 -1.93
N PHE A 199 7.63 11.51 -2.68
CA PHE A 199 8.91 11.12 -3.27
C PHE A 199 8.76 10.81 -4.75
N THR A 200 9.86 10.88 -5.49
CA THR A 200 9.93 10.25 -6.81
C THR A 200 9.98 8.73 -6.66
N ALA A 201 9.71 7.99 -7.74
CA ALA A 201 9.76 6.54 -7.68
C ALA A 201 11.15 6.02 -7.28
N GLY A 202 12.22 6.63 -7.80
CA GLY A 202 13.61 6.24 -7.48
C GLY A 202 13.95 6.46 -6.01
N ASP A 203 13.58 7.62 -5.44
CA ASP A 203 13.85 7.93 -4.04
C ASP A 203 13.05 7.00 -3.11
N LEU A 204 11.78 6.74 -3.44
CA LEU A 204 10.95 5.84 -2.64
C LEU A 204 11.43 4.38 -2.70
N GLN A 205 11.88 3.91 -3.87
CA GLN A 205 12.50 2.59 -4.02
C GLN A 205 13.76 2.46 -3.16
N HIS A 206 14.60 3.51 -3.15
CA HIS A 206 15.80 3.55 -2.32
C HIS A 206 15.46 3.48 -0.83
N LEU A 207 14.52 4.31 -0.36
CA LEU A 207 14.07 4.29 1.04
C LEU A 207 13.49 2.94 1.45
N ALA A 208 12.68 2.31 0.58
CA ALA A 208 12.13 0.99 0.83
C ALA A 208 13.23 -0.09 0.92
N ALA A 209 14.26 -0.02 0.06
CA ALA A 209 15.40 -0.94 0.13
C ALA A 209 16.19 -0.78 1.43
N VAL A 210 16.48 0.46 1.84
CA VAL A 210 17.18 0.77 3.10
C VAL A 210 16.36 0.29 4.30
N HIS A 211 15.06 0.51 4.29
CA HIS A 211 14.16 0.07 5.37
C HIS A 211 14.18 -1.46 5.57
N ARG A 212 14.26 -2.23 4.48
CA ARG A 212 14.30 -3.70 4.53
C ARG A 212 15.68 -4.29 4.85
N LEU A 213 16.75 -3.51 4.68
CA LEU A 213 18.12 -3.99 4.82
C LEU A 213 18.41 -4.70 6.15
N PRO A 214 18.02 -4.19 7.34
CA PRO A 214 18.28 -4.88 8.60
C PRO A 214 17.69 -6.30 8.64
N ARG A 215 16.43 -6.47 8.21
CA ARG A 215 15.76 -7.76 8.16
C ARG A 215 16.40 -8.71 7.14
N MET A 216 16.83 -8.17 6.00
CA MET A 216 17.57 -8.96 5.00
C MET A 216 18.90 -9.45 5.56
N LEU A 217 19.63 -8.63 6.31
CA LEU A 217 20.88 -9.01 6.96
C LEU A 217 20.68 -10.04 8.07
N GLU A 218 19.62 -9.91 8.87
CA GLU A 218 19.27 -10.93 9.89
C GLU A 218 19.01 -12.29 9.24
N ARG A 219 18.23 -12.35 8.15
CA ARG A 219 17.98 -13.59 7.40
C ARG A 219 19.24 -14.14 6.77
N PHE A 220 20.05 -13.29 6.17
CA PHE A 220 21.34 -13.66 5.62
C PHE A 220 22.22 -14.33 6.68
N ASN A 221 22.35 -13.73 7.85
CA ASN A 221 23.11 -14.26 8.98
C ASN A 221 22.53 -15.57 9.55
N ALA A 222 21.22 -15.76 9.44
CA ALA A 222 20.54 -17.01 9.82
C ALA A 222 20.62 -18.11 8.74
N GLY A 223 21.27 -17.85 7.59
CA GLY A 223 21.37 -18.79 6.47
C GLY A 223 20.09 -18.88 5.60
N ASP A 224 19.09 -18.04 5.86
CA ASP A 224 17.88 -17.97 5.04
C ASP A 224 18.07 -17.00 3.87
N MET A 225 18.42 -17.55 2.72
CA MET A 225 18.62 -16.81 1.47
C MET A 225 17.37 -16.74 0.60
N SER A 226 16.27 -17.33 1.03
CA SER A 226 15.09 -17.57 0.18
C SER A 226 14.43 -16.27 -0.34
N GLU A 227 14.45 -15.19 0.44
CA GLU A 227 13.88 -13.89 0.09
C GLU A 227 14.95 -12.81 -0.17
N VAL A 228 16.22 -13.10 0.14
CA VAL A 228 17.34 -12.16 0.01
C VAL A 228 17.89 -12.14 -1.41
N LEU A 229 17.92 -13.30 -2.07
CA LEU A 229 18.53 -13.46 -3.38
C LEU A 229 17.50 -13.44 -4.51
N HIS A 230 17.76 -12.63 -5.53
CA HIS A 230 16.99 -12.66 -6.76
C HIS A 230 17.32 -13.92 -7.58
N ASP A 231 16.36 -14.48 -8.35
CA ASP A 231 16.56 -15.70 -9.15
C ASP A 231 17.72 -15.60 -10.15
N LYS A 232 18.00 -14.39 -10.62
CA LYS A 232 19.10 -14.09 -11.56
C LYS A 232 20.34 -13.50 -10.87
N VAL A 233 20.48 -13.68 -9.54
CA VAL A 233 21.64 -13.16 -8.80
C VAL A 233 22.93 -13.75 -9.37
N GLN A 234 23.94 -12.92 -9.43
CA GLN A 234 25.31 -13.33 -9.72
C GLN A 234 26.19 -12.97 -8.52
N TRP A 235 26.90 -13.96 -8.01
CA TRP A 235 27.86 -13.78 -6.92
C TRP A 235 29.26 -14.10 -7.45
N SER A 236 30.17 -13.15 -7.37
CA SER A 236 31.56 -13.32 -7.75
C SER A 236 32.44 -13.41 -6.50
N PHE A 237 33.24 -14.45 -6.44
CA PHE A 237 34.23 -14.70 -5.39
C PHE A 237 35.65 -14.72 -6.00
N PRO A 238 36.30 -13.55 -6.14
CA PRO A 238 37.57 -13.42 -6.91
C PRO A 238 38.71 -14.29 -6.40
N TYR A 239 38.66 -14.71 -5.15
CA TYR A 239 39.67 -15.60 -4.55
C TYR A 239 39.32 -17.10 -4.68
N GLY A 240 38.17 -17.42 -5.28
CA GLY A 240 37.70 -18.80 -5.43
C GLY A 240 38.71 -19.73 -6.06
N PRO A 241 39.31 -19.37 -7.24
CA PRO A 241 40.30 -20.22 -7.90
C PRO A 241 41.54 -20.53 -7.04
N THR A 242 41.97 -19.57 -6.22
CA THR A 242 43.12 -19.76 -5.29
C THR A 242 42.81 -20.73 -4.18
N LEU A 243 41.53 -20.87 -3.83
CA LEU A 243 41.02 -21.77 -2.77
C LEU A 243 40.42 -23.07 -3.33
N GLY A 244 40.52 -23.29 -4.66
CA GLY A 244 39.91 -24.44 -5.32
C GLY A 244 38.40 -24.40 -5.41
N VAL A 245 37.82 -23.22 -5.33
CA VAL A 245 36.37 -22.98 -5.39
C VAL A 245 36.02 -22.21 -6.68
N GLN A 246 34.82 -22.39 -7.18
CA GLN A 246 34.32 -21.67 -8.36
C GLN A 246 34.34 -20.15 -8.11
N GLU A 247 34.78 -19.38 -9.13
CA GLU A 247 34.85 -17.91 -9.01
C GLU A 247 33.50 -17.23 -9.07
N THR A 248 32.56 -17.75 -9.87
CA THR A 248 31.26 -17.11 -10.10
C THR A 248 30.12 -18.10 -10.00
N PHE A 249 29.11 -17.76 -9.23
CA PHE A 249 27.87 -18.51 -9.05
C PHE A 249 26.72 -17.70 -9.65
N ILE A 250 25.87 -18.33 -10.44
CA ILE A 250 24.72 -17.68 -11.11
C ILE A 250 23.44 -18.39 -10.68
N GLY A 251 22.46 -17.60 -10.28
CA GLY A 251 21.17 -18.06 -9.82
C GLY A 251 21.10 -18.28 -8.31
N LYS A 252 19.91 -18.11 -7.77
CA LYS A 252 19.61 -18.13 -6.33
C LYS A 252 20.10 -19.40 -5.62
N GLU A 253 19.82 -20.58 -6.20
CA GLU A 253 20.17 -21.86 -5.61
C GLU A 253 21.71 -22.08 -5.55
N ALA A 254 22.41 -21.73 -6.63
CA ALA A 254 23.86 -21.86 -6.71
C ALA A 254 24.55 -20.93 -5.70
N VAL A 255 24.09 -19.69 -5.58
CA VAL A 255 24.63 -18.72 -4.63
C VAL A 255 24.28 -19.11 -3.20
N ALA A 256 23.05 -19.51 -2.89
CA ALA A 256 22.66 -19.95 -1.57
C ALA A 256 23.41 -21.22 -1.13
N GLY A 257 23.68 -22.14 -2.04
CA GLY A 257 24.48 -23.33 -1.78
C GLY A 257 25.96 -23.02 -1.45
N HIS A 258 26.52 -21.97 -2.05
CA HIS A 258 27.91 -21.53 -1.80
C HIS A 258 28.05 -20.80 -0.45
N LEU A 259 27.02 -20.07 -0.04
CA LEU A 259 27.05 -19.25 1.17
C LEU A 259 26.69 -20.02 2.46
N ARG A 260 26.31 -21.29 2.38
CA ARG A 260 26.09 -22.20 3.51
C ARG A 260 27.41 -22.86 3.93
#